data_fa372fe9343e3826ce34b480d9ba05af
#
_entry.id   fa372fe9343e3826ce34b480d9ba05af
#
_cell.length_a   1.000
_cell.length_b   1.000
_cell.length_c   1.000
_cell.angle_alpha   90.00
_cell.angle_beta   90.00
_cell.angle_gamma   90.00
#
_symmetry.space_group_name_H-M   'P 1'
#
loop_
_entity.id
_entity.type
_entity.pdbx_description
1 polymer ?
#
loop_
_entity_poly.entity_id
_entity_poly.type
_entity_poly.pdbx_seq_one_letter_code
_entity_poly.pdbx_strand_id
1 'polypeptide(L)'
;SSYGDMSGTSMACPMVSGVAALVFQKYGLNERGFTPDRLKEILFKSAYDVDNYNPKYAGQLGYGCVDATAALGIEVTDEMPTLTLKNNKVSDGNLLFWVNYQLAGNARIIIYNSTGGKVFDSKRGVMAMSITKIDVSKLAAGYYTMEYQCNGRTMKQNFIKY
;
A
#
# COMPACT_ATOMS: atom_id res chain seq x y z
N SER A 1 8.92 9.52 27.01
CA SER A 1 8.24 8.39 26.34
C SER A 1 8.76 8.27 24.93
N SER A 2 9.27 7.11 24.58
CA SER A 2 9.74 6.84 23.21
C SER A 2 8.69 5.98 22.50
N TYR A 3 8.39 6.33 21.25
CA TYR A 3 7.61 5.48 20.35
C TYR A 3 8.56 4.62 19.54
N GLY A 4 8.18 3.38 19.25
CA GLY A 4 8.97 2.42 18.47
C GLY A 4 8.09 1.63 17.51
N ASP A 5 8.67 1.15 16.42
CA ASP A 5 7.99 0.27 15.48
C ASP A 5 7.89 -1.13 16.06
N MET A 6 6.68 -1.69 16.03
CA MET A 6 6.40 -3.06 16.48
C MET A 6 5.65 -3.82 15.40
N SER A 7 5.95 -5.11 15.26
CA SER A 7 5.29 -6.02 14.32
C SER A 7 4.69 -7.21 15.05
N GLY A 8 3.53 -7.66 14.62
CA GLY A 8 2.88 -8.86 15.15
C GLY A 8 1.36 -8.80 15.06
N THR A 9 0.72 -9.92 15.30
CA THR A 9 -0.74 -10.06 15.34
C THR A 9 -1.39 -9.15 16.38
N SER A 10 -0.69 -8.87 17.49
CA SER A 10 -1.13 -7.93 18.53
C SER A 10 -1.25 -6.50 18.02
N MET A 11 -0.44 -6.10 17.02
CA MET A 11 -0.51 -4.78 16.37
C MET A 11 -1.57 -4.78 15.26
N ALA A 12 -1.82 -5.91 14.62
CA ALA A 12 -2.87 -6.04 13.60
C ALA A 12 -4.28 -6.04 14.20
N CYS A 13 -4.47 -6.64 15.36
CA CYS A 13 -5.78 -6.75 16.02
C CYS A 13 -6.47 -5.39 16.23
N PRO A 14 -5.84 -4.36 16.84
CA PRO A 14 -6.48 -3.05 17.01
C PRO A 14 -6.80 -2.35 15.68
N MET A 15 -6.06 -2.63 14.60
CA MET A 15 -6.38 -2.11 13.27
C MET A 15 -7.72 -2.65 12.78
N VAL A 16 -7.94 -3.96 12.90
CA VAL A 16 -9.22 -4.59 12.53
C VAL A 16 -10.35 -4.07 13.44
N SER A 17 -10.09 -3.92 14.74
CA SER A 17 -11.08 -3.38 15.68
C SER A 17 -11.47 -1.95 15.35
N GLY A 18 -10.51 -1.11 14.93
CA GLY A 18 -10.77 0.25 14.47
C GLY A 18 -11.65 0.29 13.22
N VAL A 19 -11.36 -0.55 12.23
CA VAL A 19 -12.21 -0.66 11.02
C VAL A 19 -13.60 -1.19 11.37
N ALA A 20 -13.71 -2.17 12.26
CA ALA A 20 -14.98 -2.68 12.75
C ALA A 20 -15.83 -1.58 13.42
N ALA A 21 -15.22 -0.70 14.21
CA ALA A 21 -15.91 0.44 14.84
C ALA A 21 -16.43 1.43 13.78
N LEU A 22 -15.65 1.74 12.74
CA LEU A 22 -16.09 2.60 11.64
C LEU A 22 -17.24 1.98 10.84
N VAL A 23 -17.18 0.68 10.56
CA VAL A 23 -18.28 -0.06 9.91
C VAL A 23 -19.54 -0.03 10.76
N PHE A 24 -19.41 -0.27 12.07
CA PHE A 24 -20.53 -0.19 12.99
C PHE A 24 -21.12 1.23 13.06
N GLN A 25 -20.28 2.26 13.10
CA GLN A 25 -20.74 3.66 13.05
C GLN A 25 -21.52 3.95 11.77
N LYS A 26 -21.05 3.48 10.61
CA LYS A 26 -21.70 3.76 9.33
C LYS A 26 -23.02 2.99 9.15
N TYR A 27 -23.02 1.72 9.45
CA TYR A 27 -24.14 0.81 9.15
C TYR A 27 -24.92 0.42 10.39
N GLY A 28 -24.24 0.12 11.51
CA GLY A 28 -24.84 -0.43 12.70
C GLY A 28 -25.77 0.53 13.46
N LEU A 29 -25.51 1.84 13.39
CA LEU A 29 -26.38 2.86 14.00
C LEU A 29 -27.61 3.17 13.16
N ASN A 30 -27.59 2.90 11.87
CA ASN A 30 -28.63 3.25 10.90
C ASN A 30 -29.45 2.06 10.43
N GLU A 31 -28.98 0.84 10.62
CA GLU A 31 -29.59 -0.39 10.13
C GLU A 31 -30.22 -1.17 11.30
N ARG A 32 -31.56 -1.25 11.35
CA ARG A 32 -32.26 -2.06 12.36
C ARG A 32 -31.87 -3.52 12.18
N GLY A 33 -31.33 -4.15 13.23
CA GLY A 33 -30.92 -5.57 13.20
C GLY A 33 -29.50 -5.79 12.70
N PHE A 34 -28.65 -4.78 12.70
CA PHE A 34 -27.22 -4.97 12.47
C PHE A 34 -26.63 -5.92 13.55
N THR A 35 -26.06 -7.01 13.11
CA THR A 35 -25.55 -8.07 13.99
C THR A 35 -24.04 -8.18 13.91
N PRO A 36 -23.38 -8.83 14.90
CA PRO A 36 -21.95 -9.17 14.79
C PRO A 36 -21.61 -9.99 13.55
N ASP A 37 -22.49 -10.88 13.11
CA ASP A 37 -22.29 -11.66 11.89
C ASP A 37 -22.33 -10.77 10.63
N ARG A 38 -23.21 -9.76 10.61
CA ARG A 38 -23.22 -8.79 9.53
C ARG A 38 -21.95 -7.96 9.46
N LEU A 39 -21.45 -7.53 10.62
CA LEU A 39 -20.15 -6.85 10.72
C LEU A 39 -19.01 -7.72 10.19
N LYS A 40 -18.98 -8.98 10.61
CA LYS A 40 -17.99 -9.97 10.19
C LYS A 40 -18.06 -10.21 8.67
N GLU A 41 -19.25 -10.34 8.12
CA GLU A 41 -19.47 -10.50 6.69
C GLU A 41 -18.89 -9.31 5.88
N ILE A 42 -19.16 -8.09 6.32
CA ILE A 42 -18.63 -6.88 5.67
C ILE A 42 -17.09 -6.90 5.69
N LEU A 43 -16.49 -7.14 6.86
CA LEU A 43 -15.03 -7.19 7.00
C LEU A 43 -14.38 -8.26 6.11
N PHE A 44 -14.99 -9.43 6.00
CA PHE A 44 -14.46 -10.53 5.21
C PHE A 44 -14.61 -10.30 3.71
N LYS A 45 -15.79 -9.82 3.25
CA LYS A 45 -16.03 -9.54 1.83
C LYS A 45 -15.24 -8.33 1.31
N SER A 46 -14.87 -7.40 2.19
CA SER A 46 -14.08 -6.22 1.86
C SER A 46 -12.58 -6.43 2.02
N ALA A 47 -12.15 -7.56 2.60
CA ALA A 47 -10.73 -7.81 2.81
C ALA A 47 -9.97 -7.88 1.47
N TYR A 48 -8.78 -7.32 1.46
CA TYR A 48 -7.90 -7.34 0.31
C TYR A 48 -7.14 -8.67 0.23
N ASP A 49 -7.30 -9.38 -0.89
CA ASP A 49 -6.63 -10.65 -1.13
C ASP A 49 -5.11 -10.45 -1.22
N VAL A 50 -4.36 -11.19 -0.40
CA VAL A 50 -2.91 -11.13 -0.32
C VAL A 50 -2.21 -12.41 -0.80
N ASP A 51 -2.95 -13.39 -1.29
CA ASP A 51 -2.42 -14.69 -1.72
C ASP A 51 -1.44 -14.53 -2.89
N ASN A 52 -1.76 -13.66 -3.85
CA ASN A 52 -0.88 -13.39 -4.99
C ASN A 52 0.48 -12.80 -4.60
N TYR A 53 0.58 -12.18 -3.42
CA TYR A 53 1.84 -11.63 -2.89
C TYR A 53 2.57 -12.64 -1.99
N ASN A 54 1.88 -13.71 -1.60
CA ASN A 54 2.38 -14.72 -0.69
C ASN A 54 2.12 -16.14 -1.24
N PRO A 55 2.62 -16.50 -2.42
CA PRO A 55 2.24 -17.72 -3.12
C PRO A 55 2.55 -19.00 -2.32
N LYS A 56 3.53 -18.95 -1.40
CA LYS A 56 3.86 -20.08 -0.51
C LYS A 56 2.79 -20.34 0.55
N TYR A 57 1.95 -19.36 0.83
CA TYR A 57 0.94 -19.40 1.87
C TYR A 57 -0.47 -19.18 1.32
N ALA A 58 -0.64 -19.24 0.01
CA ALA A 58 -1.94 -19.09 -0.65
C ALA A 58 -2.96 -20.07 -0.06
N GLY A 59 -4.16 -19.57 0.23
CA GLY A 59 -5.23 -20.31 0.89
C GLY A 59 -5.04 -20.50 2.41
N GLN A 60 -3.96 -19.96 3.02
CA GLN A 60 -3.68 -20.05 4.45
C GLN A 60 -3.78 -18.69 5.17
N LEU A 61 -4.02 -17.61 4.43
CA LEU A 61 -4.03 -16.24 4.93
C LEU A 61 -5.44 -15.71 5.23
N GLY A 62 -6.42 -16.62 5.39
CA GLY A 62 -7.80 -16.28 5.68
C GLY A 62 -8.44 -15.50 4.54
N TYR A 63 -9.12 -14.40 4.85
CA TYR A 63 -9.77 -13.53 3.86
C TYR A 63 -8.84 -12.43 3.33
N GLY A 64 -7.62 -12.33 3.85
CA GLY A 64 -6.65 -11.34 3.45
C GLY A 64 -6.45 -10.21 4.46
N CYS A 65 -6.03 -9.04 3.96
CA CYS A 65 -5.76 -7.86 4.77
C CYS A 65 -7.01 -6.98 4.91
N VAL A 66 -7.24 -6.44 6.11
CA VAL A 66 -8.37 -5.53 6.35
C VAL A 66 -8.27 -4.29 5.46
N ASP A 67 -9.39 -3.93 4.83
CA ASP A 67 -9.53 -2.77 3.95
C ASP A 67 -10.67 -1.89 4.46
N ALA A 68 -10.31 -0.76 5.10
CA ALA A 68 -11.27 0.19 5.63
C ALA A 68 -12.08 0.89 4.52
N THR A 69 -11.45 1.17 3.38
CA THR A 69 -12.08 1.86 2.26
C THR A 69 -13.17 1.01 1.64
N ALA A 70 -12.84 -0.25 1.33
CA ALA A 70 -13.80 -1.21 0.80
C ALA A 70 -14.90 -1.55 1.83
N ALA A 71 -14.54 -1.73 3.12
CA ALA A 71 -15.50 -2.01 4.19
C ALA A 71 -16.52 -0.88 4.38
N LEU A 72 -16.12 0.35 4.14
CA LEU A 72 -17.00 1.51 4.19
C LEU A 72 -17.70 1.81 2.84
N GLY A 73 -17.46 1.02 1.80
CA GLY A 73 -18.03 1.27 0.48
C GLY A 73 -17.62 2.62 -0.09
N ILE A 74 -16.40 3.07 0.20
CA ILE A 74 -15.86 4.30 -0.36
C ILE A 74 -15.23 3.95 -1.69
N GLU A 75 -15.76 4.52 -2.77
CA GLU A 75 -15.14 4.39 -4.08
C GLU A 75 -13.84 5.17 -4.12
N VAL A 76 -12.76 4.49 -4.47
CA VAL A 76 -11.48 5.14 -4.74
C VAL A 76 -11.56 5.70 -6.15
N THR A 77 -11.75 7.02 -6.25
CA THR A 77 -11.82 7.70 -7.55
C THR A 77 -10.44 7.77 -8.20
N ASP A 78 -10.41 7.88 -9.53
CA ASP A 78 -9.15 8.05 -10.29
C ASP A 78 -8.41 9.36 -9.95
N GLU A 79 -9.07 10.28 -9.25
CA GLU A 79 -8.51 11.57 -8.81
C GLU A 79 -7.56 11.43 -7.60
N MET A 80 -7.59 10.31 -6.87
CA MET A 80 -6.67 10.08 -5.76
C MET A 80 -5.23 9.87 -6.26
N PRO A 81 -4.22 10.41 -5.54
CA PRO A 81 -2.83 10.17 -5.90
C PRO A 81 -2.55 8.68 -5.89
N THR A 82 -2.20 8.15 -7.05
CA THR A 82 -1.99 6.71 -7.26
C THR A 82 -0.58 6.26 -6.88
N LEU A 83 0.39 7.17 -6.95
CA LEU A 83 1.78 6.94 -6.56
C LEU A 83 2.28 8.15 -5.76
N THR A 84 2.68 7.94 -4.52
CA THR A 84 3.20 9.01 -3.65
C THR A 84 4.56 8.64 -3.08
N LEU A 85 5.55 9.51 -3.25
CA LEU A 85 6.81 9.39 -2.54
C LEU A 85 6.63 9.89 -1.10
N LYS A 86 7.05 9.10 -0.13
CA LYS A 86 7.11 9.52 1.27
C LYS A 86 8.26 10.50 1.51
N ASN A 87 9.38 10.31 0.78
CA ASN A 87 10.53 11.18 0.78
C ASN A 87 10.96 11.48 -0.66
N ASN A 88 10.89 12.71 -1.08
CA ASN A 88 11.44 13.16 -2.37
C ASN A 88 12.88 13.68 -2.27
N LYS A 89 13.42 13.74 -1.05
CA LYS A 89 14.81 14.07 -0.73
C LYS A 89 15.41 12.89 0.03
N VAL A 90 16.31 12.15 -0.60
CA VAL A 90 16.86 10.90 -0.09
C VAL A 90 18.29 11.12 0.39
N SER A 91 18.51 11.06 1.70
CA SER A 91 19.84 11.17 2.33
C SER A 91 20.33 9.84 2.92
N ASP A 92 19.41 8.96 3.32
CA ASP A 92 19.70 7.68 3.96
C ASP A 92 19.82 6.51 2.99
N GLY A 93 19.81 6.77 1.68
CA GLY A 93 19.88 5.76 0.64
C GLY A 93 18.57 4.97 0.43
N ASN A 94 17.46 5.37 1.06
CA ASN A 94 16.19 4.66 0.96
C ASN A 94 15.12 5.55 0.33
N LEU A 95 14.70 5.21 -0.88
CA LEU A 95 13.52 5.81 -1.50
C LEU A 95 12.28 5.08 -1.01
N LEU A 96 11.37 5.83 -0.40
CA LEU A 96 10.13 5.32 0.19
C LEU A 96 8.92 5.83 -0.59
N PHE A 97 8.02 4.94 -0.96
CA PHE A 97 6.77 5.30 -1.63
C PHE A 97 5.63 4.36 -1.25
N TRP A 98 4.42 4.78 -1.57
CA TRP A 98 3.23 3.93 -1.52
C TRP A 98 2.37 4.14 -2.76
N VAL A 99 1.52 3.17 -3.05
CA VAL A 99 0.56 3.18 -4.17
C VAL A 99 -0.83 2.87 -3.67
N ASN A 100 -1.86 3.30 -4.41
CA ASN A 100 -3.23 2.85 -4.15
C ASN A 100 -3.50 1.47 -4.76
N TYR A 101 -4.72 0.95 -4.56
CA TYR A 101 -5.12 -0.38 -5.03
C TYR A 101 -5.01 -0.56 -6.54
N GLN A 102 -5.21 0.48 -7.31
CA GLN A 102 -5.15 0.43 -8.78
C GLN A 102 -3.74 0.17 -9.31
N LEU A 103 -2.71 0.47 -8.52
CA LEU A 103 -1.30 0.29 -8.84
C LEU A 103 -0.64 -0.83 -8.02
N ALA A 104 -1.39 -1.52 -7.17
CA ALA A 104 -0.87 -2.68 -6.45
C ALA A 104 -0.76 -3.91 -7.37
N GLY A 105 0.26 -4.71 -7.16
CA GLY A 105 0.50 -5.91 -7.96
C GLY A 105 1.96 -6.11 -8.32
N ASN A 106 2.20 -6.91 -9.36
CA ASN A 106 3.53 -7.11 -9.91
C ASN A 106 3.95 -5.87 -10.70
N ALA A 107 4.71 -5.01 -10.07
CA ALA A 107 5.16 -3.76 -10.64
C ALA A 107 6.59 -3.86 -11.18
N ARG A 108 6.86 -3.09 -12.24
CA ARG A 108 8.22 -2.76 -12.67
C ARG A 108 8.56 -1.34 -12.25
N ILE A 109 9.70 -1.17 -11.59
CA ILE A 109 10.19 0.10 -11.07
C ILE A 109 11.51 0.39 -11.77
N ILE A 110 11.56 1.51 -12.47
CA ILE A 110 12.73 1.95 -13.23
C ILE A 110 13.14 3.31 -12.69
N ILE A 111 14.44 3.55 -12.51
CA ILE A 111 14.96 4.88 -12.17
C ILE A 111 15.89 5.34 -13.27
N TYR A 112 15.67 6.58 -13.68
CA TYR A 112 16.49 7.27 -14.67
C TYR A 112 17.24 8.43 -14.01
N ASN A 113 18.46 8.66 -14.44
CA ASN A 113 19.23 9.85 -14.08
C ASN A 113 18.77 11.08 -14.88
N SER A 114 19.37 12.24 -14.60
CA SER A 114 19.04 13.51 -15.25
C SER A 114 19.30 13.54 -16.76
N THR A 115 20.13 12.63 -17.28
CA THR A 115 20.41 12.50 -18.73
C THR A 115 19.51 11.46 -19.41
N GLY A 116 18.54 10.88 -18.67
CA GLY A 116 17.65 9.85 -19.19
C GLY A 116 18.26 8.44 -19.20
N GLY A 117 19.45 8.26 -18.68
CA GLY A 117 20.09 6.95 -18.53
C GLY A 117 19.40 6.12 -17.44
N LYS A 118 19.09 4.86 -17.75
CA LYS A 118 18.51 3.92 -16.79
C LYS A 118 19.57 3.43 -15.80
N VAL A 119 19.36 3.70 -14.50
CA VAL A 119 20.29 3.37 -13.41
C VAL A 119 19.76 2.33 -12.44
N PHE A 120 18.47 2.01 -12.52
CA PHE A 120 17.82 0.97 -11.73
C PHE A 120 16.66 0.36 -12.51
N ASP A 121 16.45 -0.95 -12.39
CA ASP A 121 15.34 -1.66 -13.01
C ASP A 121 15.03 -2.92 -12.18
N SER A 122 13.84 -3.00 -11.62
CA SER A 122 13.42 -4.14 -10.78
C SER A 122 11.95 -4.44 -10.98
N LYS A 123 11.60 -5.73 -10.96
CA LYS A 123 10.22 -6.21 -10.88
C LYS A 123 9.97 -6.79 -9.51
N ARG A 124 8.87 -6.39 -8.87
CA ARG A 124 8.52 -6.86 -7.53
C ARG A 124 7.02 -6.72 -7.26
N GLY A 125 6.52 -7.52 -6.32
CA GLY A 125 5.19 -7.31 -5.75
C GLY A 125 5.17 -6.03 -4.91
N VAL A 126 4.15 -5.19 -5.11
CA VAL A 126 3.90 -3.97 -4.35
C VAL A 126 2.49 -4.01 -3.81
N MET A 127 2.36 -3.88 -2.50
CA MET A 127 1.06 -3.88 -1.81
C MET A 127 0.47 -2.48 -1.78
N ALA A 128 -0.85 -2.39 -1.95
CA ALA A 128 -1.57 -1.13 -1.79
C ALA A 128 -1.41 -0.57 -0.38
N MET A 129 -1.36 0.76 -0.27
CA MET A 129 -1.35 1.51 0.99
C MET A 129 -0.23 1.10 1.96
N SER A 130 0.77 0.35 1.46
CA SER A 130 1.94 -0.08 2.21
C SER A 130 3.18 0.66 1.74
N ILE A 131 4.06 1.02 2.68
CA ILE A 131 5.32 1.68 2.33
C ILE A 131 6.25 0.66 1.67
N THR A 132 6.59 0.93 0.43
CA THR A 132 7.60 0.18 -0.32
C THR A 132 8.92 0.93 -0.25
N LYS A 133 9.98 0.19 0.06
CA LYS A 133 11.34 0.69 0.17
C LYS A 133 12.18 0.22 -1.02
N ILE A 134 12.92 1.14 -1.64
CA ILE A 134 13.94 0.85 -2.64
C ILE A 134 15.29 1.34 -2.13
N ASP A 135 16.28 0.47 -2.17
CA ASP A 135 17.66 0.83 -1.89
C ASP A 135 18.24 1.57 -3.11
N VAL A 136 18.55 2.83 -2.91
CA VAL A 136 19.20 3.73 -3.87
C VAL A 136 20.55 4.23 -3.35
N SER A 137 21.12 3.56 -2.34
CA SER A 137 22.39 3.94 -1.71
C SER A 137 23.57 4.00 -2.72
N LYS A 138 23.52 3.16 -3.74
CA LYS A 138 24.54 3.10 -4.79
C LYS A 138 24.44 4.20 -5.85
N LEU A 139 23.35 4.98 -5.85
CA LEU A 139 23.20 6.10 -6.78
C LEU A 139 24.04 7.29 -6.29
N ALA A 140 24.68 7.99 -7.21
CA ALA A 140 25.36 9.24 -6.92
C ALA A 140 24.38 10.34 -6.47
N ALA A 141 24.88 11.40 -5.84
CA ALA A 141 24.04 12.57 -5.57
C ALA A 141 23.55 13.19 -6.88
N GLY A 142 22.28 13.56 -6.94
CA GLY A 142 21.68 14.10 -8.17
C GLY A 142 20.17 14.00 -8.25
N TYR A 143 19.63 14.42 -9.40
CA TYR A 143 18.22 14.37 -9.72
C TYR A 143 17.88 13.09 -10.46
N TYR A 144 16.78 12.46 -10.06
CA TYR A 144 16.31 11.19 -10.63
C TYR A 144 14.81 11.21 -10.87
N THR A 145 14.38 10.44 -11.87
CA THR A 145 12.98 10.14 -12.13
C THR A 145 12.71 8.66 -11.89
N MET A 146 11.83 8.35 -10.96
CA MET A 146 11.28 7.01 -10.79
C MET A 146 10.07 6.84 -11.70
N GLU A 147 10.08 5.80 -12.52
CA GLU A 147 8.97 5.33 -13.32
C GLU A 147 8.44 4.03 -12.70
N TYR A 148 7.14 4.01 -12.45
CA TYR A 148 6.42 2.88 -11.87
C TYR A 148 5.40 2.37 -12.89
N GLN A 149 5.49 1.11 -13.24
CA GLN A 149 4.62 0.45 -14.22
C GLN A 149 3.87 -0.70 -13.54
N CYS A 150 2.55 -0.66 -13.54
CA CYS A 150 1.70 -1.74 -13.01
C CYS A 150 0.32 -1.69 -13.64
N ASN A 151 -0.28 -2.87 -13.89
CA ASN A 151 -1.64 -3.00 -14.43
C ASN A 151 -1.90 -2.16 -15.68
N GLY A 152 -0.92 -2.09 -16.61
CA GLY A 152 -1.00 -1.30 -17.83
C GLY A 152 -0.87 0.21 -17.65
N ARG A 153 -0.66 0.68 -16.42
CA ARG A 153 -0.48 2.11 -16.09
C ARG A 153 0.99 2.42 -15.85
N THR A 154 1.39 3.64 -16.17
CA THR A 154 2.74 4.16 -15.92
C THR A 154 2.64 5.48 -15.18
N MET A 155 3.31 5.58 -14.04
CA MET A 155 3.40 6.77 -13.21
C MET A 155 4.86 7.19 -13.07
N LYS A 156 5.11 8.50 -12.95
CA LYS A 156 6.46 9.05 -12.77
C LYS A 156 6.50 9.99 -11.58
N GLN A 157 7.57 9.90 -10.81
CA GLN A 157 7.85 10.78 -9.68
C GLN A 157 9.33 11.16 -9.67
N ASN A 158 9.62 12.41 -9.32
CA ASN A 158 10.98 12.91 -9.25
C ASN A 158 11.48 12.92 -7.81
N PHE A 159 12.76 12.62 -7.62
CA PHE A 159 13.41 12.71 -6.32
C PHE A 159 14.85 13.18 -6.47
N ILE A 160 15.41 13.63 -5.34
CA ILE A 160 16.81 14.09 -5.24
C ILE A 160 17.54 13.15 -4.29
N LYS A 161 18.70 12.64 -4.72
CA LYS A 161 19.63 11.90 -3.88
C LYS A 161 20.77 12.85 -3.42
N TYR A 162 21.01 12.89 -2.11
CA TYR A 162 22.11 13.61 -1.50
C TYR A 162 23.29 12.69 -1.18
#